data_5aecadefb1036b535923ab8b2d409d68
#
_entry.id   5aecadefb1036b535923ab8b2d409d68
#
_cell.length_a   1.000
_cell.length_b   1.000
_cell.length_c   1.000
_cell.angle_alpha   90.00
_cell.angle_beta   90.00
_cell.angle_gamma   90.00
#
_symmetry.space_group_name_H-M   'P 1'
#
loop_
_entity.id
_entity.type
_entity.pdbx_description
1 polymer ?
#
loop_
_entity_poly.entity_id
_entity_poly.type
_entity_poly.pdbx_seq_one_letter_code
_entity_poly.pdbx_strand_id
1 'polypeptide(L)'
;MRTILPLILFIAALAAGCAVEPFQKGDGKTGAAQATAPKPGGAGAGPAVSAPVPETAAAGPEAAPEAETLPPPPPPRERPRAPAAKLSPASQALVNQAQAQRKKGDLPGATVSLDRALRIEPNNPLLWIEMGRLRMDQRNYPQAENMGRKALSMSVGDDRTQAMAWQLIADSYRARGKNAQAQEALEKSKMLSAR
;
A
#
# COMPACT_ATOMS: atom_id res chain seq x y z
N MET A 1 17.14 -60.12 -12.06
CA MET A 1 17.94 -60.49 -10.89
C MET A 1 19.15 -59.57 -10.83
N ARG A 2 19.09 -58.55 -9.98
CA ARG A 2 20.24 -57.81 -9.44
C ARG A 2 19.74 -56.93 -8.31
N THR A 3 20.12 -57.32 -7.17
CA THR A 3 19.88 -56.82 -5.82
C THR A 3 20.31 -55.37 -5.66
N ILE A 4 19.40 -54.51 -5.19
CA ILE A 4 19.71 -53.18 -4.68
C ILE A 4 19.57 -53.27 -3.16
N LEU A 5 20.71 -53.27 -2.51
CA LEU A 5 20.89 -53.30 -1.07
C LEU A 5 20.70 -51.86 -0.53
N PRO A 6 19.97 -51.63 0.56
CA PRO A 6 19.74 -50.30 1.10
C PRO A 6 20.92 -49.86 1.96
N LEU A 7 21.41 -48.65 1.69
CA LEU A 7 22.35 -47.96 2.57
C LEU A 7 21.60 -47.10 3.57
N ILE A 8 21.19 -47.72 4.64
CA ILE A 8 20.74 -47.08 5.87
C ILE A 8 21.89 -47.21 6.85
N LEU A 9 22.38 -46.16 7.36
CA LEU A 9 23.02 -45.92 8.67
C LEU A 9 24.09 -44.82 8.54
N PHE A 10 23.79 -43.61 9.01
CA PHE A 10 24.66 -42.88 9.94
C PHE A 10 23.97 -41.57 10.33
N ILE A 11 23.11 -41.65 11.34
CA ILE A 11 22.73 -40.45 12.11
C ILE A 11 23.36 -40.70 13.50
N ALA A 12 24.54 -40.17 13.70
CA ALA A 12 25.14 -40.07 15.03
C ALA A 12 24.86 -38.64 15.54
N ALA A 13 24.17 -38.61 16.69
CA ALA A 13 23.85 -37.44 17.48
C ALA A 13 25.12 -36.68 17.89
N LEU A 14 25.09 -35.37 17.73
CA LEU A 14 25.91 -34.42 18.48
C LEU A 14 24.96 -33.39 19.12
N ALA A 15 24.52 -33.75 20.32
CA ALA A 15 23.94 -32.83 21.26
C ALA A 15 25.08 -32.04 21.90
N ALA A 16 25.32 -30.81 21.46
CA ALA A 16 26.11 -29.82 22.19
C ALA A 16 25.18 -28.71 22.58
N GLY A 17 24.86 -28.64 23.85
CA GLY A 17 24.00 -27.63 24.46
C GLY A 17 24.64 -26.23 24.35
N CYS A 18 23.83 -25.30 23.90
CA CYS A 18 24.06 -23.87 24.18
C CYS A 18 23.04 -23.47 25.22
N ALA A 19 23.57 -23.23 26.42
CA ALA A 19 22.85 -22.64 27.52
C ALA A 19 22.31 -21.28 27.13
N VAL A 20 21.00 -21.15 27.16
CA VAL A 20 20.30 -19.85 27.11
C VAL A 20 20.43 -19.24 28.50
N GLU A 21 21.20 -18.19 28.64
CA GLU A 21 21.21 -17.40 29.89
C GLU A 21 19.88 -16.65 30.03
N PRO A 22 19.21 -16.77 31.20
CA PRO A 22 18.02 -15.97 31.44
C PRO A 22 18.41 -14.52 31.68
N PHE A 23 17.79 -13.63 30.90
CA PHE A 23 17.85 -12.17 31.04
C PHE A 23 17.45 -11.79 32.47
N GLN A 24 18.41 -11.30 33.24
CA GLN A 24 18.28 -10.85 34.62
C GLN A 24 17.45 -9.56 34.64
N LYS A 25 16.31 -9.65 35.30
CA LYS A 25 15.41 -8.54 35.62
C LYS A 25 16.13 -7.58 36.56
N GLY A 26 16.58 -6.45 36.05
CA GLY A 26 17.17 -5.37 36.82
C GLY A 26 16.09 -4.62 37.58
N ASP A 27 16.03 -4.84 38.89
CA ASP A 27 15.30 -3.98 39.82
C ASP A 27 16.11 -2.70 40.03
N GLY A 28 15.64 -1.63 39.40
CA GLY A 28 16.15 -0.26 39.56
C GLY A 28 15.07 0.65 40.09
N LYS A 29 15.16 0.90 41.39
CA LYS A 29 14.33 1.79 42.21
C LYS A 29 14.30 3.24 41.73
N THR A 30 13.12 3.84 41.97
CA THR A 30 12.85 5.23 42.36
C THR A 30 13.08 6.37 41.37
N GLY A 31 11.95 6.99 41.02
CA GLY A 31 11.85 8.29 40.41
C GLY A 31 10.38 8.67 40.23
N ALA A 32 9.73 9.01 41.37
CA ALA A 32 8.39 9.60 41.34
C ALA A 32 8.46 11.00 40.72
N ALA A 33 7.81 11.20 39.59
CA ALA A 33 7.42 12.52 39.13
C ALA A 33 5.95 12.48 38.80
N GLN A 34 5.17 13.08 39.65
CA GLN A 34 3.76 13.37 39.52
C GLN A 34 3.53 14.24 38.26
N ALA A 35 2.81 13.74 37.31
CA ALA A 35 2.19 14.53 36.26
C ALA A 35 0.74 14.74 36.65
N THR A 36 0.42 15.92 37.08
CA THR A 36 -0.90 16.45 37.35
C THR A 36 -1.77 16.46 36.12
N ALA A 37 -2.89 15.74 36.17
CA ALA A 37 -3.97 15.84 35.24
C ALA A 37 -4.70 17.20 35.37
N PRO A 38 -5.04 17.90 34.31
CA PRO A 38 -5.99 19.01 34.40
C PRO A 38 -7.42 18.49 34.41
N LYS A 39 -8.15 18.86 35.44
CA LYS A 39 -9.55 18.67 35.73
C LYS A 39 -10.42 19.50 34.76
N PRO A 40 -11.53 19.01 34.24
CA PRO A 40 -12.49 19.82 33.52
C PRO A 40 -13.37 20.59 34.49
N GLY A 41 -13.28 21.90 34.47
CA GLY A 41 -14.23 22.82 35.03
C GLY A 41 -14.65 23.74 33.92
N GLY A 42 -15.87 24.10 33.83
CA GLY A 42 -16.98 24.50 34.56
C GLY A 42 -18.05 24.97 33.59
N ALA A 43 -19.28 24.65 33.94
CA ALA A 43 -20.49 25.13 33.31
C ALA A 43 -20.57 26.66 33.38
N GLY A 44 -20.89 27.29 32.25
CA GLY A 44 -21.29 28.68 32.14
C GLY A 44 -22.60 28.75 31.37
N ALA A 45 -23.71 28.74 32.13
CA ALA A 45 -25.01 29.07 31.63
C ALA A 45 -25.17 30.60 31.56
N GLY A 46 -25.75 31.08 30.46
CA GLY A 46 -26.19 32.47 30.40
C GLY A 46 -26.75 32.83 29.04
N PRO A 47 -27.66 33.79 28.95
CA PRO A 47 -29.10 33.51 28.91
C PRO A 47 -29.70 33.73 27.51
N ALA A 48 -30.88 33.13 27.34
CA ALA A 48 -31.76 33.32 26.21
C ALA A 48 -32.14 34.80 26.06
N VAL A 49 -31.94 35.37 24.88
CA VAL A 49 -32.57 36.61 24.46
C VAL A 49 -33.52 36.27 23.31
N SER A 50 -34.76 36.17 23.67
CA SER A 50 -35.90 36.23 22.75
C SER A 50 -35.98 37.63 22.21
N ALA A 51 -36.01 37.79 20.90
CA ALA A 51 -36.46 39.02 20.26
C ALA A 51 -37.47 38.68 19.16
N PRO A 52 -38.47 39.48 18.93
CA PRO A 52 -39.73 39.09 18.34
C PRO A 52 -39.74 39.16 16.83
N VAL A 53 -40.55 38.32 16.24
CA VAL A 53 -40.91 38.30 14.83
C VAL A 53 -41.87 39.48 14.56
N PRO A 54 -41.65 40.29 13.56
CA PRO A 54 -42.71 41.09 12.98
C PRO A 54 -43.39 40.32 11.85
N GLU A 55 -44.59 39.92 12.09
CA GLU A 55 -45.58 39.56 11.09
C GLU A 55 -46.01 40.84 10.38
N THR A 56 -45.89 40.94 9.07
CA THR A 56 -46.72 41.82 8.26
C THR A 56 -46.66 41.48 6.77
N ALA A 57 -47.83 41.13 6.25
CA ALA A 57 -48.46 41.50 5.00
C ALA A 57 -47.97 40.93 3.67
N ALA A 58 -48.88 40.16 3.14
CA ALA A 58 -49.27 39.93 1.76
C ALA A 58 -48.78 40.94 0.71
N ALA A 59 -48.14 40.45 -0.31
CA ALA A 59 -48.11 41.08 -1.64
C ALA A 59 -47.93 39.98 -2.71
N GLY A 60 -48.77 39.92 -3.63
CA GLY A 60 -48.96 39.55 -4.98
C GLY A 60 -48.12 38.43 -5.63
N PRO A 61 -48.68 37.76 -6.64
CA PRO A 61 -47.96 36.76 -7.40
C PRO A 61 -46.97 37.46 -8.35
N GLU A 62 -45.72 37.51 -7.95
CA GLU A 62 -44.62 37.94 -8.79
C GLU A 62 -44.12 36.75 -9.65
N ALA A 63 -44.08 37.01 -10.95
CA ALA A 63 -43.75 36.09 -11.99
C ALA A 63 -42.50 35.22 -11.64
N ALA A 64 -42.63 33.94 -11.83
CA ALA A 64 -41.47 32.99 -11.79
C ALA A 64 -40.38 33.49 -12.75
N PRO A 65 -39.15 33.67 -12.28
CA PRO A 65 -38.04 33.90 -13.22
C PRO A 65 -37.90 32.65 -14.09
N GLU A 66 -37.95 32.85 -15.39
CA GLU A 66 -37.59 31.87 -16.41
C GLU A 66 -36.29 31.18 -15.95
N ALA A 67 -36.33 29.85 -15.82
CA ALA A 67 -35.18 29.06 -15.53
C ALA A 67 -34.19 29.26 -16.67
N GLU A 68 -33.21 30.13 -16.45
CA GLU A 68 -32.05 30.27 -17.30
C GLU A 68 -31.38 28.91 -17.41
N THR A 69 -31.58 28.23 -18.55
CA THR A 69 -30.98 26.95 -18.83
C THR A 69 -29.47 27.12 -18.85
N LEU A 70 -28.80 26.77 -17.74
CA LEU A 70 -27.34 26.74 -17.70
C LEU A 70 -26.82 25.93 -18.89
N PRO A 71 -25.83 26.42 -19.61
CA PRO A 71 -25.24 25.66 -20.72
C PRO A 71 -24.75 24.32 -20.21
N PRO A 72 -24.86 23.24 -21.00
CA PRO A 72 -24.44 21.92 -20.58
C PRO A 72 -22.97 21.97 -20.15
N PRO A 73 -22.59 21.24 -19.09
CA PRO A 73 -21.21 21.23 -18.61
C PRO A 73 -20.30 20.80 -19.75
N PRO A 74 -19.12 21.45 -19.90
CA PRO A 74 -18.18 21.09 -20.96
C PRO A 74 -17.81 19.61 -20.82
N PRO A 75 -17.60 18.91 -21.95
CA PRO A 75 -17.23 17.49 -21.91
C PRO A 75 -15.98 17.28 -21.04
N PRO A 76 -15.90 16.17 -20.31
CA PRO A 76 -14.75 15.88 -19.48
C PRO A 76 -13.46 16.01 -20.29
N ARG A 77 -12.59 16.92 -19.90
CA ARG A 77 -11.28 17.07 -20.57
C ARG A 77 -10.52 15.75 -20.36
N GLU A 78 -10.25 15.04 -21.45
CA GLU A 78 -9.37 13.90 -21.43
C GLU A 78 -8.02 14.34 -20.82
N ARG A 79 -7.66 13.77 -19.69
CA ARG A 79 -6.36 14.05 -19.07
C ARG A 79 -5.28 13.56 -20.04
N PRO A 80 -4.27 14.38 -20.37
CA PRO A 80 -3.16 13.91 -21.18
C PRO A 80 -2.56 12.64 -20.53
N ARG A 81 -2.48 11.57 -21.31
CA ARG A 81 -1.82 10.34 -20.84
C ARG A 81 -0.35 10.62 -20.67
N ALA A 82 0.17 10.32 -19.48
CA ALA A 82 1.61 10.32 -19.27
C ALA A 82 2.25 9.18 -20.10
N PRO A 83 3.46 9.40 -20.65
CA PRO A 83 4.17 8.33 -21.32
C PRO A 83 4.41 7.17 -20.35
N ALA A 84 4.24 5.92 -20.84
CA ALA A 84 4.46 4.73 -20.03
C ALA A 84 5.86 4.72 -19.41
N ALA A 85 5.94 4.39 -18.12
CA ALA A 85 7.21 4.29 -17.44
C ALA A 85 8.14 3.28 -18.14
N LYS A 86 9.41 3.64 -18.27
CA LYS A 86 10.45 2.78 -18.85
C LYS A 86 11.62 2.70 -17.88
N LEU A 87 12.31 1.57 -17.90
CA LEU A 87 13.58 1.39 -17.17
C LEU A 87 14.75 1.80 -18.06
N SER A 88 15.76 2.41 -17.48
CA SER A 88 17.06 2.55 -18.14
C SER A 88 17.68 1.18 -18.42
N PRO A 89 18.60 1.06 -19.39
CA PRO A 89 19.29 -0.21 -19.68
C PRO A 89 19.96 -0.81 -18.43
N ALA A 90 20.55 0.03 -17.57
CA ALA A 90 21.20 -0.40 -16.34
C ALA A 90 20.19 -0.99 -15.33
N SER A 91 19.08 -0.28 -15.09
CA SER A 91 18.03 -0.78 -14.22
C SER A 91 17.36 -2.03 -14.77
N GLN A 92 17.15 -2.10 -16.10
CA GLN A 92 16.60 -3.28 -16.75
C GLN A 92 17.50 -4.52 -16.57
N ALA A 93 18.83 -4.37 -16.69
CA ALA A 93 19.76 -5.46 -16.44
C ALA A 93 19.68 -5.98 -14.99
N LEU A 94 19.57 -5.07 -14.02
CA LEU A 94 19.42 -5.43 -12.60
C LEU A 94 18.06 -6.10 -12.31
N VAL A 95 16.98 -5.64 -12.95
CA VAL A 95 15.65 -6.29 -12.84
C VAL A 95 15.72 -7.70 -13.44
N ASN A 96 16.31 -7.89 -14.59
CA ASN A 96 16.48 -9.21 -15.22
C ASN A 96 17.29 -10.15 -14.30
N GLN A 97 18.36 -9.64 -13.70
CA GLN A 97 19.15 -10.38 -12.71
C GLN A 97 18.31 -10.79 -11.50
N ALA A 98 17.55 -9.85 -10.93
CA ALA A 98 16.67 -10.12 -9.79
C ALA A 98 15.60 -11.16 -10.13
N GLN A 99 15.00 -11.09 -11.31
CA GLN A 99 14.02 -12.08 -11.77
C GLN A 99 14.65 -13.47 -11.94
N ALA A 100 15.86 -13.56 -12.45
CA ALA A 100 16.60 -14.82 -12.54
C ALA A 100 16.92 -15.41 -11.15
N GLN A 101 17.31 -14.57 -10.21
CA GLN A 101 17.56 -14.95 -8.82
C GLN A 101 16.28 -15.44 -8.12
N ARG A 102 15.17 -14.73 -8.29
CA ARG A 102 13.85 -15.15 -7.78
C ARG A 102 13.45 -16.53 -8.30
N LYS A 103 13.61 -16.79 -9.59
CA LYS A 103 13.32 -18.10 -10.20
C LYS A 103 14.16 -19.23 -9.61
N LYS A 104 15.39 -18.93 -9.14
CA LYS A 104 16.29 -19.88 -8.46
C LYS A 104 16.02 -20.00 -6.97
N GLY A 105 15.09 -19.19 -6.41
CA GLY A 105 14.82 -19.13 -4.97
C GLY A 105 15.81 -18.26 -4.20
N ASP A 106 16.77 -17.60 -4.86
CA ASP A 106 17.70 -16.66 -4.23
C ASP A 106 17.00 -15.30 -4.01
N LEU A 107 16.13 -15.27 -3.01
CA LEU A 107 15.38 -14.05 -2.66
C LEU A 107 16.28 -12.96 -2.05
N PRO A 108 17.31 -13.30 -1.23
CA PRO A 108 18.27 -12.29 -0.76
C PRO A 108 19.05 -11.63 -1.90
N GLY A 109 19.57 -12.41 -2.84
CA GLY A 109 20.26 -11.88 -4.02
C GLY A 109 19.36 -10.97 -4.87
N ALA A 110 18.10 -11.38 -5.09
CA ALA A 110 17.12 -10.58 -5.80
C ALA A 110 16.87 -9.24 -5.09
N THR A 111 16.83 -9.23 -3.74
CA THR A 111 16.69 -7.99 -2.96
C THR A 111 17.85 -7.04 -3.25
N VAL A 112 19.08 -7.53 -3.19
CA VAL A 112 20.28 -6.70 -3.45
C VAL A 112 20.26 -6.12 -4.87
N SER A 113 19.85 -6.91 -5.86
CA SER A 113 19.78 -6.46 -7.26
C SER A 113 18.74 -5.36 -7.45
N LEU A 114 17.53 -5.51 -6.86
CA LEU A 114 16.47 -4.48 -6.91
C LEU A 114 16.82 -3.24 -6.11
N ASP A 115 17.48 -3.37 -4.96
CA ASP A 115 17.95 -2.21 -4.18
C ASP A 115 18.97 -1.38 -4.97
N ARG A 116 19.84 -2.03 -5.75
CA ARG A 116 20.75 -1.32 -6.66
C ARG A 116 19.99 -0.59 -7.75
N ALA A 117 19.00 -1.22 -8.36
CA ALA A 117 18.16 -0.57 -9.38
C ALA A 117 17.41 0.66 -8.80
N LEU A 118 16.85 0.54 -7.59
CA LEU A 118 16.19 1.65 -6.89
C LEU A 118 17.13 2.80 -6.52
N ARG A 119 18.42 2.54 -6.34
CA ARG A 119 19.41 3.63 -6.14
C ARG A 119 19.68 4.40 -7.43
N ILE A 120 19.55 3.74 -8.59
CA ILE A 120 19.71 4.38 -9.91
C ILE A 120 18.46 5.20 -10.25
N GLU A 121 17.26 4.61 -10.04
CA GLU A 121 15.99 5.21 -10.42
C GLU A 121 14.95 5.12 -9.25
N PRO A 122 15.11 5.90 -8.18
CA PRO A 122 14.27 5.78 -6.99
C PRO A 122 12.80 6.12 -7.25
N ASN A 123 12.52 6.93 -8.27
CA ASN A 123 11.18 7.39 -8.62
C ASN A 123 10.54 6.59 -9.77
N ASN A 124 11.16 5.49 -10.21
CA ASN A 124 10.58 4.67 -11.25
C ASN A 124 9.56 3.67 -10.67
N PRO A 125 8.26 3.78 -11.01
CA PRO A 125 7.21 2.95 -10.43
C PRO A 125 7.38 1.46 -10.77
N LEU A 126 8.00 1.12 -11.90
CA LEU A 126 8.22 -0.28 -12.29
C LEU A 126 9.13 -1.02 -11.30
N LEU A 127 10.14 -0.33 -10.74
CA LEU A 127 11.04 -0.92 -9.75
C LEU A 127 10.32 -1.22 -8.43
N TRP A 128 9.38 -0.37 -8.02
CA TRP A 128 8.54 -0.61 -6.85
C TRP A 128 7.59 -1.79 -7.07
N ILE A 129 7.07 -1.97 -8.30
CA ILE A 129 6.28 -3.15 -8.66
C ILE A 129 7.13 -4.42 -8.56
N GLU A 130 8.36 -4.43 -9.11
CA GLU A 130 9.26 -5.58 -9.03
C GLU A 130 9.66 -5.89 -7.58
N MET A 131 9.95 -4.88 -6.77
CA MET A 131 10.18 -5.06 -5.33
C MET A 131 8.95 -5.66 -4.63
N GLY A 132 7.76 -5.19 -4.98
CA GLY A 132 6.51 -5.75 -4.44
C GLY A 132 6.32 -7.23 -4.81
N ARG A 133 6.63 -7.62 -6.05
CA ARG A 133 6.60 -9.03 -6.48
C ARG A 133 7.59 -9.89 -5.70
N LEU A 134 8.79 -9.36 -5.42
CA LEU A 134 9.75 -10.03 -4.55
C LEU A 134 9.21 -10.22 -3.13
N ARG A 135 8.50 -9.20 -2.58
CA ARG A 135 7.85 -9.31 -1.26
C ARG A 135 6.73 -10.37 -1.26
N MET A 136 6.01 -10.55 -2.39
CA MET A 136 5.06 -11.66 -2.56
C MET A 136 5.74 -13.01 -2.45
N ASP A 137 6.88 -13.22 -3.11
CA ASP A 137 7.65 -14.46 -3.05
C ASP A 137 8.18 -14.74 -1.62
N GLN A 138 8.54 -13.68 -0.89
CA GLN A 138 8.92 -13.73 0.53
C GLN A 138 7.73 -13.92 1.47
N ARG A 139 6.50 -14.06 0.95
CA ARG A 139 5.23 -14.12 1.69
C ARG A 139 4.96 -12.89 2.59
N ASN A 140 5.66 -11.79 2.31
CA ASN A 140 5.44 -10.52 3.00
C ASN A 140 4.40 -9.68 2.26
N TYR A 141 3.16 -10.16 2.29
CA TYR A 141 2.04 -9.58 1.55
C TYR A 141 1.72 -8.12 1.94
N PRO A 142 1.78 -7.73 3.25
CA PRO A 142 1.57 -6.32 3.60
C PRO A 142 2.60 -5.38 2.98
N GLN A 143 3.87 -5.78 2.92
CA GLN A 143 4.90 -4.99 2.25
C GLN A 143 4.68 -4.94 0.75
N ALA A 144 4.26 -6.05 0.11
CA ALA A 144 3.93 -6.06 -1.31
C ALA A 144 2.80 -5.06 -1.64
N GLU A 145 1.74 -5.01 -0.82
CA GLU A 145 0.67 -4.01 -0.94
C GLU A 145 1.23 -2.58 -0.86
N ASN A 146 2.09 -2.30 0.12
CA ASN A 146 2.69 -0.97 0.29
C ASN A 146 3.55 -0.57 -0.92
N MET A 147 4.31 -1.51 -1.50
CA MET A 147 5.09 -1.25 -2.73
C MET A 147 4.17 -0.96 -3.91
N GLY A 148 3.06 -1.70 -4.05
CA GLY A 148 2.04 -1.44 -5.06
C GLY A 148 1.42 -0.05 -4.92
N ARG A 149 1.05 0.36 -3.70
CA ARG A 149 0.52 1.71 -3.42
C ARG A 149 1.55 2.80 -3.74
N LYS A 150 2.82 2.57 -3.44
CA LYS A 150 3.89 3.49 -3.79
C LYS A 150 4.05 3.61 -5.31
N ALA A 151 3.99 2.51 -6.03
CA ALA A 151 4.00 2.55 -7.50
C ALA A 151 2.82 3.33 -8.07
N LEU A 152 1.60 3.20 -7.51
CA LEU A 152 0.42 3.96 -7.91
C LEU A 152 0.64 5.47 -7.75
N SER A 153 1.21 5.91 -6.63
CA SER A 153 1.46 7.35 -6.40
C SER A 153 2.44 7.97 -7.40
N MET A 154 3.32 7.16 -7.99
CA MET A 154 4.34 7.59 -8.94
C MET A 154 3.91 7.44 -10.41
N SER A 155 2.82 6.70 -10.69
CA SER A 155 2.37 6.38 -12.05
C SER A 155 1.13 7.16 -12.48
N VAL A 156 0.88 8.33 -11.90
CA VAL A 156 -0.28 9.15 -12.25
C VAL A 156 -0.27 9.50 -13.75
N GLY A 157 -1.35 9.14 -14.45
CA GLY A 157 -1.48 9.33 -15.90
C GLY A 157 -0.89 8.20 -16.76
N ASP A 158 -0.16 7.24 -16.19
CA ASP A 158 0.30 6.02 -16.87
C ASP A 158 -0.62 4.85 -16.51
N ASP A 159 -1.71 4.71 -17.28
CA ASP A 159 -2.74 3.69 -17.05
C ASP A 159 -2.16 2.27 -17.02
N ARG A 160 -1.15 1.99 -17.86
CA ARG A 160 -0.52 0.66 -17.93
C ARG A 160 0.22 0.32 -16.62
N THR A 161 1.05 1.24 -16.15
CA THR A 161 1.81 1.02 -14.90
C THR A 161 0.88 1.00 -13.70
N GLN A 162 -0.17 1.84 -13.67
CA GLN A 162 -1.21 1.78 -12.64
C GLN A 162 -1.94 0.43 -12.62
N ALA A 163 -2.29 -0.11 -13.79
CA ALA A 163 -2.91 -1.43 -13.89
C ALA A 163 -2.03 -2.53 -13.28
N MET A 164 -0.72 -2.50 -13.56
CA MET A 164 0.23 -3.44 -12.99
C MET A 164 0.35 -3.31 -11.46
N ALA A 165 0.33 -2.10 -10.96
CA ALA A 165 0.37 -1.84 -9.51
C ALA A 165 -0.93 -2.31 -8.82
N TRP A 166 -2.11 -2.07 -9.41
CA TRP A 166 -3.37 -2.60 -8.90
C TRP A 166 -3.42 -4.13 -8.92
N GLN A 167 -2.85 -4.76 -9.96
CA GLN A 167 -2.73 -6.22 -10.01
C GLN A 167 -1.91 -6.76 -8.83
N LEU A 168 -0.76 -6.16 -8.54
CA LEU A 168 0.08 -6.52 -7.39
C LEU A 168 -0.67 -6.39 -6.06
N ILE A 169 -1.43 -5.30 -5.89
CA ILE A 169 -2.26 -5.08 -4.69
C ILE A 169 -3.34 -6.15 -4.59
N ALA A 170 -4.02 -6.49 -5.70
CA ALA A 170 -5.02 -7.53 -5.74
C ALA A 170 -4.45 -8.90 -5.32
N ASP A 171 -3.27 -9.24 -5.84
CA ASP A 171 -2.59 -10.49 -5.51
C ASP A 171 -2.18 -10.55 -4.03
N SER A 172 -1.75 -9.42 -3.45
CA SER A 172 -1.42 -9.33 -2.02
C SER A 172 -2.64 -9.51 -1.13
N TYR A 173 -3.79 -8.95 -1.51
CA TYR A 173 -5.05 -9.13 -0.80
C TYR A 173 -5.55 -10.58 -0.90
N ARG A 174 -5.48 -11.18 -2.10
CA ARG A 174 -5.86 -12.58 -2.32
C ARG A 174 -5.04 -13.52 -1.45
N ALA A 175 -3.72 -13.33 -1.39
CA ALA A 175 -2.81 -14.13 -0.57
C ALA A 175 -3.09 -14.02 0.94
N ARG A 176 -3.77 -12.96 1.38
CA ARG A 176 -4.21 -12.72 2.77
C ARG A 176 -5.65 -13.13 3.03
N GLY A 177 -6.34 -13.75 2.07
CA GLY A 177 -7.75 -14.12 2.17
C GLY A 177 -8.74 -12.96 2.10
N LYS A 178 -8.29 -11.75 1.75
CA LYS A 178 -9.12 -10.54 1.63
C LYS A 178 -9.77 -10.46 0.25
N ASN A 179 -10.64 -11.42 -0.05
CA ASN A 179 -11.16 -11.64 -1.39
C ASN A 179 -11.96 -10.45 -1.96
N ALA A 180 -12.79 -9.78 -1.14
CA ALA A 180 -13.57 -8.62 -1.60
C ALA A 180 -12.64 -7.47 -2.04
N GLN A 181 -11.62 -7.15 -1.24
CA GLN A 181 -10.63 -6.12 -1.57
C GLN A 181 -9.77 -6.51 -2.79
N ALA A 182 -9.48 -7.82 -2.94
CA ALA A 182 -8.76 -8.33 -4.10
C ALA A 182 -9.58 -8.15 -5.40
N GLN A 183 -10.89 -8.41 -5.37
CA GLN A 183 -11.77 -8.20 -6.51
C GLN A 183 -11.85 -6.73 -6.91
N GLU A 184 -12.08 -5.83 -5.94
CA GLU A 184 -12.10 -4.39 -6.20
C GLU A 184 -10.80 -3.89 -6.85
N ALA A 185 -9.64 -4.31 -6.33
CA ALA A 185 -8.34 -3.94 -6.89
C ALA A 185 -8.14 -4.52 -8.31
N LEU A 186 -8.62 -5.75 -8.56
CA LEU A 186 -8.54 -6.38 -9.86
C LEU A 186 -9.41 -5.66 -10.90
N GLU A 187 -10.59 -5.20 -10.52
CA GLU A 187 -11.47 -4.43 -11.41
C GLU A 187 -10.83 -3.09 -11.79
N LYS A 188 -10.20 -2.39 -10.83
CA LYS A 188 -9.42 -1.18 -11.12
C LYS A 188 -8.29 -1.45 -12.11
N SER A 189 -7.57 -2.56 -11.95
CA SER A 189 -6.54 -2.98 -12.90
C SER A 189 -7.11 -3.21 -14.30
N LYS A 190 -8.23 -3.93 -14.42
CA LYS A 190 -8.88 -4.22 -15.70
C LYS A 190 -9.37 -2.96 -16.40
N MET A 191 -10.02 -2.04 -15.68
CA MET A 191 -10.50 -0.79 -16.24
C MET A 191 -9.37 0.08 -16.82
N LEU A 192 -8.21 0.10 -16.17
CA LEU A 192 -7.03 0.83 -16.65
C LEU A 192 -6.37 0.13 -17.84
N SER A 193 -6.39 -1.20 -17.88
CA SER A 193 -5.82 -1.98 -18.99
C SER A 193 -6.67 -1.91 -20.28
N ALA A 194 -7.95 -1.55 -20.16
CA ALA A 194 -8.87 -1.45 -21.30
C ALA A 194 -8.84 -0.07 -21.99
N ARG A 195 -8.09 0.89 -21.46
CA ARG A 195 -7.93 2.25 -22.00
C ARG A 195 -6.69 2.35 -22.87
#